data_c55d89b8443774d46ae83c44ad0da086
#
_entry.id   c55d89b8443774d46ae83c44ad0da086
#
_cell.length_a   1.000
_cell.length_b   1.000
_cell.length_c   1.000
_cell.angle_alpha   90.00
_cell.angle_beta   90.00
_cell.angle_gamma   90.00
#
_symmetry.space_group_name_H-M   'P 1'
#
loop_
_entity.id
_entity.type
_entity.pdbx_description
1 polymer ?
#
loop_
_entity_poly.entity_id
_entity_poly.type
_entity_poly.pdbx_seq_one_letter_code
_entity_poly.pdbx_strand_id
1 'polypeptide(L)'
;IRSAKVSTELHTALVDAIDHVRRFNEALRLRLTDWSIEIEPGARVGEKLTPITSVGLFIPSGKASYPSVAYQLAVPAVVAGVARIAVMVPPLPDGSGNVDPAVLVVCRLLGIGEVYRANGPAGIAALGFGTQTIAPVRKIVGPGSPAVTAAQVEMQRHGVATMMVLGPTE
;
A
#
# COMPACT_ATOMS: atom_id res chain seq x y z
N ILE A 1 10.47 -2.98 13.02
CA ILE A 1 9.01 -2.96 13.26
C ILE A 1 8.69 -3.28 14.72
N ARG A 2 9.19 -4.40 15.27
CA ARG A 2 8.83 -4.87 16.62
C ARG A 2 9.14 -3.87 17.75
N SER A 3 10.21 -3.11 17.64
CA SER A 3 10.67 -2.13 18.67
C SER A 3 10.06 -0.74 18.51
N ALA A 4 9.31 -0.45 17.45
CA ALA A 4 8.71 0.85 17.23
C ALA A 4 7.66 1.16 18.31
N LYS A 5 7.77 2.35 18.92
CA LYS A 5 6.87 2.84 19.96
C LYS A 5 6.39 4.24 19.60
N VAL A 6 5.17 4.55 19.98
CA VAL A 6 4.56 5.88 19.95
C VAL A 6 3.89 6.12 21.29
N SER A 7 3.41 7.35 21.54
CA SER A 7 2.64 7.63 22.75
C SER A 7 1.36 6.75 22.80
N THR A 8 0.86 6.48 23.99
CA THR A 8 -0.38 5.71 24.18
C THR A 8 -1.55 6.38 23.48
N GLU A 9 -1.62 7.69 23.54
CA GLU A 9 -2.65 8.49 22.88
C GLU A 9 -2.62 8.30 21.36
N LEU A 10 -1.45 8.45 20.73
CA LEU A 10 -1.30 8.22 19.30
C LEU A 10 -1.59 6.77 18.92
N HIS A 11 -1.17 5.81 19.75
CA HIS A 11 -1.47 4.39 19.49
C HIS A 11 -2.99 4.15 19.46
N THR A 12 -3.73 4.67 20.44
CA THR A 12 -5.20 4.55 20.48
C THR A 12 -5.84 5.19 19.26
N ALA A 13 -5.44 6.42 18.91
CA ALA A 13 -5.95 7.10 17.73
C ALA A 13 -5.67 6.33 16.42
N LEU A 14 -4.52 5.69 16.30
CA LEU A 14 -4.20 4.85 15.14
C LEU A 14 -5.07 3.59 15.08
N VAL A 15 -5.33 2.94 16.21
CA VAL A 15 -6.23 1.77 16.28
C VAL A 15 -7.63 2.16 15.83
N ASP A 16 -8.18 3.26 16.35
CA ASP A 16 -9.52 3.74 16.01
C ASP A 16 -9.62 4.13 14.52
N ALA A 17 -8.64 4.84 14.00
CA ALA A 17 -8.60 5.22 12.59
C ALA A 17 -8.52 4.00 11.65
N ILE A 18 -7.69 3.01 11.99
CA ILE A 18 -7.59 1.74 11.25
C ILE A 18 -8.94 1.02 11.26
N ASP A 19 -9.63 0.96 12.40
CA ASP A 19 -10.94 0.32 12.50
C ASP A 19 -11.99 1.01 11.63
N HIS A 20 -12.05 2.33 11.63
CA HIS A 20 -12.97 3.09 10.77
C HIS A 20 -12.73 2.82 9.28
N VAL A 21 -11.47 2.87 8.84
CA VAL A 21 -11.11 2.58 7.44
C VAL A 21 -11.40 1.12 7.09
N ARG A 22 -11.15 0.19 8.02
CA ARG A 22 -11.43 -1.23 7.84
C ARG A 22 -12.93 -1.48 7.64
N ARG A 23 -13.79 -0.98 8.52
CA ARG A 23 -15.26 -1.13 8.42
C ARG A 23 -15.80 -0.62 7.09
N PHE A 24 -15.31 0.53 6.62
CA PHE A 24 -15.70 1.06 5.32
C PHE A 24 -15.29 0.11 4.18
N ASN A 25 -14.05 -0.35 4.18
CA ASN A 25 -13.54 -1.23 3.12
C ASN A 25 -14.18 -2.63 3.15
N GLU A 26 -14.49 -3.16 4.33
CA GLU A 26 -15.25 -4.42 4.46
C GLU A 26 -16.67 -4.28 3.88
N ALA A 27 -17.36 -3.18 4.19
CA ALA A 27 -18.67 -2.88 3.60
C ALA A 27 -18.60 -2.71 2.08
N LEU A 28 -17.52 -2.13 1.56
CA LEU A 28 -17.28 -2.03 0.12
C LEU A 28 -17.03 -3.40 -0.50
N ARG A 29 -16.18 -4.22 0.12
CA ARG A 29 -15.86 -5.57 -0.36
C ARG A 29 -17.09 -6.47 -0.46
N LEU A 30 -18.03 -6.38 0.49
CA LEU A 30 -19.28 -7.14 0.45
C LEU A 30 -20.16 -6.82 -0.76
N ARG A 31 -19.95 -5.69 -1.42
CA ARG A 31 -20.66 -5.30 -2.65
C ARG A 31 -19.97 -5.79 -3.93
N LEU A 32 -18.74 -6.25 -3.80
CA LEU A 32 -17.93 -6.79 -4.89
C LEU A 32 -18.07 -8.31 -4.87
N THR A 33 -19.02 -8.83 -5.64
CA THR A 33 -19.33 -10.27 -5.71
C THR A 33 -19.12 -10.80 -7.12
N ASP A 34 -18.69 -12.05 -7.20
CA ASP A 34 -18.68 -12.76 -8.47
C ASP A 34 -20.12 -12.89 -8.97
N TRP A 35 -20.33 -12.72 -10.27
CA TRP A 35 -21.62 -12.95 -10.89
C TRP A 35 -21.47 -13.56 -12.27
N SER A 36 -22.49 -14.31 -12.70
CA SER A 36 -22.56 -14.81 -14.07
C SER A 36 -24.01 -14.98 -14.51
N ILE A 37 -24.23 -14.81 -15.81
CA ILE A 37 -25.51 -15.07 -16.48
C ILE A 37 -25.31 -16.07 -17.60
N GLU A 38 -26.34 -16.83 -17.91
CA GLU A 38 -26.39 -17.66 -19.09
C GLU A 38 -27.07 -16.87 -20.22
N ILE A 39 -26.34 -16.63 -21.31
CA ILE A 39 -26.82 -15.85 -22.45
C ILE A 39 -27.46 -16.75 -23.54
N GLU A 40 -27.01 -18.01 -23.63
CA GLU A 40 -27.52 -19.07 -24.46
C GLU A 40 -27.31 -20.41 -23.76
N PRO A 41 -28.03 -21.48 -24.13
CA PRO A 41 -27.82 -22.79 -23.52
C PRO A 41 -26.35 -23.23 -23.56
N GLY A 42 -25.74 -23.38 -22.37
CA GLY A 42 -24.33 -23.76 -22.21
C GLY A 42 -23.31 -22.61 -22.34
N ALA A 43 -23.72 -21.39 -22.70
CA ALA A 43 -22.84 -20.22 -22.79
C ALA A 43 -23.08 -19.27 -21.60
N ARG A 44 -22.08 -19.20 -20.67
CA ARG A 44 -22.15 -18.33 -19.51
C ARG A 44 -21.09 -17.23 -19.58
N VAL A 45 -21.46 -16.01 -19.22
CA VAL A 45 -20.57 -14.86 -19.09
C VAL A 45 -20.72 -14.23 -17.70
N GLY A 46 -19.67 -13.60 -17.20
CA GLY A 46 -19.73 -12.98 -15.87
C GLY A 46 -18.41 -12.36 -15.46
N GLU A 47 -18.34 -11.91 -14.24
CA GLU A 47 -17.13 -11.36 -13.63
C GLU A 47 -16.70 -12.22 -12.43
N LYS A 48 -15.40 -12.47 -12.35
CA LYS A 48 -14.77 -13.09 -11.21
C LYS A 48 -13.77 -12.12 -10.59
N LEU A 49 -13.94 -11.80 -9.32
CA LEU A 49 -13.10 -10.88 -8.58
C LEU A 49 -12.07 -11.65 -7.76
N THR A 50 -10.80 -11.39 -8.01
CA THR A 50 -9.70 -12.00 -7.27
C THR A 50 -8.74 -10.93 -6.76
N PRO A 51 -8.21 -11.08 -5.53
CA PRO A 51 -7.16 -10.20 -5.05
C PRO A 51 -5.93 -10.26 -5.97
N ILE A 52 -5.25 -9.14 -6.13
CA ILE A 52 -3.91 -9.15 -6.73
C ILE A 52 -2.94 -9.88 -5.80
N THR A 53 -1.95 -10.56 -6.36
CA THR A 53 -1.04 -11.39 -5.57
C THR A 53 -0.08 -10.60 -4.70
N SER A 54 0.29 -9.38 -5.12
CA SER A 54 1.20 -8.52 -4.37
C SER A 54 1.02 -7.04 -4.67
N VAL A 55 1.23 -6.20 -3.64
CA VAL A 55 1.20 -4.74 -3.75
C VAL A 55 2.39 -4.12 -3.04
N GLY A 56 2.97 -3.10 -3.66
CA GLY A 56 3.94 -2.19 -3.05
C GLY A 56 3.26 -0.90 -2.64
N LEU A 57 3.37 -0.54 -1.37
CA LEU A 57 2.81 0.70 -0.83
C LEU A 57 3.93 1.69 -0.60
N PHE A 58 3.93 2.79 -1.35
CA PHE A 58 4.88 3.88 -1.14
C PHE A 58 4.29 4.89 -0.16
N ILE A 59 4.92 5.01 1.00
CA ILE A 59 4.52 5.96 2.05
C ILE A 59 5.51 7.13 2.02
N PRO A 60 5.10 8.35 1.71
CA PRO A 60 5.99 9.48 1.70
C PRO A 60 6.55 9.78 3.10
N SER A 61 7.72 10.41 3.15
CA SER A 61 8.35 10.88 4.39
C SER A 61 9.12 12.18 4.10
N GLY A 62 9.54 12.88 5.13
CA GLY A 62 10.47 14.01 5.03
C GLY A 62 9.92 15.34 5.52
N LYS A 63 8.71 15.75 5.14
CA LYS A 63 8.11 17.01 5.63
C LYS A 63 7.28 16.82 6.89
N ALA A 64 6.70 15.63 7.05
CA ALA A 64 5.86 15.27 8.19
C ALA A 64 5.83 13.74 8.38
N SER A 65 5.20 13.31 9.47
CA SER A 65 4.81 11.93 9.72
C SER A 65 3.50 11.63 8.97
N TYR A 66 3.44 10.52 8.23
CA TYR A 66 2.27 10.16 7.44
C TYR A 66 1.71 8.75 7.77
N PRO A 67 1.44 8.45 9.05
CA PRO A 67 0.80 7.18 9.40
C PRO A 67 -0.61 7.05 8.80
N SER A 68 -1.28 8.19 8.52
CA SER A 68 -2.57 8.22 7.84
C SER A 68 -2.47 7.64 6.42
N VAL A 69 -1.46 8.00 5.65
CA VAL A 69 -1.22 7.42 4.33
C VAL A 69 -0.96 5.92 4.45
N ALA A 70 -0.20 5.50 5.47
CA ALA A 70 0.09 4.09 5.69
C ALA A 70 -1.19 3.28 5.88
N TYR A 71 -2.08 3.66 6.80
CA TYR A 71 -3.30 2.87 7.03
C TYR A 71 -4.33 3.03 5.90
N GLN A 72 -4.42 4.19 5.24
CA GLN A 72 -5.31 4.39 4.10
C GLN A 72 -4.96 3.49 2.90
N LEU A 73 -3.69 3.20 2.70
CA LEU A 73 -3.24 2.29 1.64
C LEU A 73 -3.23 0.82 2.08
N ALA A 74 -2.81 0.55 3.31
CA ALA A 74 -2.61 -0.81 3.77
C ALA A 74 -3.93 -1.52 4.16
N VAL A 75 -4.87 -0.81 4.78
CA VAL A 75 -6.16 -1.41 5.19
C VAL A 75 -6.95 -1.96 4.00
N PRO A 76 -7.14 -1.22 2.88
CA PRO A 76 -7.79 -1.78 1.71
C PRO A 76 -7.09 -3.02 1.15
N ALA A 77 -5.76 -3.04 1.14
CA ALA A 77 -4.99 -4.18 0.66
C ALA A 77 -5.20 -5.42 1.55
N VAL A 78 -5.21 -5.24 2.88
CA VAL A 78 -5.49 -6.31 3.84
C VAL A 78 -6.93 -6.82 3.70
N VAL A 79 -7.91 -5.94 3.62
CA VAL A 79 -9.33 -6.28 3.47
C VAL A 79 -9.60 -6.98 2.15
N ALA A 80 -8.92 -6.56 1.07
CA ALA A 80 -9.01 -7.23 -0.23
C ALA A 80 -8.38 -8.63 -0.24
N GLY A 81 -7.60 -8.99 0.77
CA GLY A 81 -6.93 -10.29 0.85
C GLY A 81 -5.68 -10.39 -0.02
N VAL A 82 -4.97 -9.28 -0.24
CA VAL A 82 -3.70 -9.27 -0.96
C VAL A 82 -2.69 -10.11 -0.19
N ALA A 83 -2.15 -11.15 -0.84
CA ALA A 83 -1.31 -12.13 -0.18
C ALA A 83 0.03 -11.57 0.30
N ARG A 84 0.62 -10.62 -0.45
CA ARG A 84 1.90 -9.99 -0.12
C ARG A 84 1.79 -8.47 -0.20
N ILE A 85 2.10 -7.80 0.90
CA ILE A 85 2.11 -6.33 1.01
C ILE A 85 3.51 -5.89 1.40
N ALA A 86 4.19 -5.18 0.50
CA ALA A 86 5.51 -4.61 0.72
C ALA A 86 5.40 -3.08 0.90
N VAL A 87 5.86 -2.56 2.00
CA VAL A 87 5.84 -1.12 2.29
C VAL A 87 7.21 -0.51 2.01
N MET A 88 7.23 0.57 1.26
CA MET A 88 8.42 1.36 0.97
C MET A 88 8.30 2.73 1.64
N VAL A 89 9.23 3.04 2.52
CA VAL A 89 9.23 4.30 3.29
C VAL A 89 10.60 4.95 3.20
N PRO A 90 10.72 6.22 2.83
CA PRO A 90 11.96 6.95 2.94
C PRO A 90 12.42 7.05 4.41
N PRO A 91 13.73 7.11 4.66
CA PRO A 91 14.25 7.39 5.99
C PRO A 91 13.84 8.80 6.45
N LEU A 92 13.83 9.00 7.76
CA LEU A 92 13.64 10.32 8.35
C LEU A 92 14.76 11.27 7.91
N PRO A 93 14.47 12.58 7.77
CA PRO A 93 15.44 13.56 7.31
C PRO A 93 16.45 13.98 8.38
N ASP A 94 16.37 13.41 9.58
CA ASP A 94 17.24 13.70 10.74
C ASP A 94 18.63 13.06 10.66
N GLY A 95 18.94 12.37 9.57
CA GLY A 95 20.21 11.67 9.37
C GLY A 95 20.36 10.37 10.15
N SER A 96 19.40 9.99 10.99
CA SER A 96 19.42 8.73 11.75
C SER A 96 19.30 7.49 10.86
N GLY A 97 18.77 7.67 9.65
CA GLY A 97 18.42 6.57 8.78
C GLY A 97 17.24 5.75 9.28
N ASN A 98 16.55 6.17 10.33
CA ASN A 98 15.36 5.49 10.84
C ASN A 98 14.13 5.76 9.97
N VAL A 99 13.14 4.90 10.10
CA VAL A 99 11.79 5.08 9.53
C VAL A 99 10.89 5.62 10.63
N ASP A 100 9.91 6.40 10.24
CA ASP A 100 8.89 6.94 11.13
C ASP A 100 8.26 5.84 12.00
N PRO A 101 8.38 5.91 13.33
CA PRO A 101 7.85 4.88 14.22
C PRO A 101 6.33 4.74 14.15
N ALA A 102 5.58 5.80 13.84
CA ALA A 102 4.13 5.74 13.69
C ALA A 102 3.73 4.89 12.47
N VAL A 103 4.45 5.01 11.35
CA VAL A 103 4.25 4.15 10.17
C VAL A 103 4.57 2.68 10.51
N LEU A 104 5.64 2.43 11.26
CA LEU A 104 5.99 1.06 11.68
C LEU A 104 4.95 0.46 12.63
N VAL A 105 4.33 1.27 13.49
CA VAL A 105 3.22 0.83 14.35
C VAL A 105 2.00 0.45 13.52
N VAL A 106 1.63 1.24 12.52
CA VAL A 106 0.55 0.90 11.58
C VAL A 106 0.84 -0.44 10.88
N CYS A 107 2.04 -0.62 10.34
CA CYS A 107 2.43 -1.89 9.70
C CYS A 107 2.28 -3.07 10.67
N ARG A 108 2.71 -2.92 11.93
CA ARG A 108 2.58 -3.95 12.96
C ARG A 108 1.11 -4.26 13.29
N LEU A 109 0.26 -3.26 13.45
CA LEU A 109 -1.17 -3.42 13.72
C LEU A 109 -1.91 -4.15 12.60
N LEU A 110 -1.41 -4.03 11.37
CA LEU A 110 -1.98 -4.66 10.19
C LEU A 110 -1.29 -5.99 9.81
N GLY A 111 -0.32 -6.45 10.59
CA GLY A 111 0.39 -7.71 10.33
C GLY A 111 1.37 -7.65 9.16
N ILE A 112 1.74 -6.44 8.70
CA ILE A 112 2.66 -6.26 7.58
C ILE A 112 4.10 -6.37 8.06
N GLY A 113 4.81 -7.39 7.61
CA GLY A 113 6.20 -7.66 7.97
C GLY A 113 7.25 -7.10 7.02
N GLU A 114 6.88 -6.86 5.76
CA GLU A 114 7.81 -6.36 4.73
C GLU A 114 7.81 -4.83 4.69
N VAL A 115 8.78 -4.21 5.34
CA VAL A 115 8.98 -2.76 5.32
C VAL A 115 10.41 -2.47 4.90
N TYR A 116 10.54 -1.77 3.80
CA TYR A 116 11.81 -1.44 3.18
C TYR A 116 12.07 0.06 3.26
N ARG A 117 13.34 0.41 3.35
CA ARG A 117 13.81 1.78 3.50
C ARG A 117 14.52 2.23 2.23
N ALA A 118 13.82 2.97 1.40
CA ALA A 118 14.40 3.65 0.25
C ALA A 118 13.58 4.88 -0.11
N ASN A 119 14.19 5.82 -0.80
CA ASN A 119 13.56 7.08 -1.17
C ASN A 119 13.30 7.17 -2.67
N GLY A 120 12.28 7.94 -3.01
CA GLY A 120 12.03 8.44 -4.36
C GLY A 120 11.90 7.35 -5.43
N PRO A 121 12.33 7.66 -6.66
CA PRO A 121 12.27 6.75 -7.80
C PRO A 121 12.96 5.40 -7.58
N ALA A 122 14.06 5.39 -6.82
CA ALA A 122 14.79 4.15 -6.50
C ALA A 122 13.92 3.16 -5.72
N GLY A 123 13.10 3.65 -4.77
CA GLY A 123 12.14 2.81 -4.04
C GLY A 123 11.05 2.24 -4.95
N ILE A 124 10.55 3.04 -5.88
CA ILE A 124 9.56 2.59 -6.89
C ILE A 124 10.16 1.53 -7.81
N ALA A 125 11.37 1.77 -8.33
CA ALA A 125 12.08 0.81 -9.18
C ALA A 125 12.37 -0.51 -8.44
N ALA A 126 12.78 -0.44 -7.16
CA ALA A 126 12.99 -1.61 -6.34
C ALA A 126 11.72 -2.44 -6.12
N LEU A 127 10.56 -1.79 -5.97
CA LEU A 127 9.27 -2.48 -5.88
C LEU A 127 8.86 -3.08 -7.22
N GLY A 128 9.10 -2.40 -8.34
CA GLY A 128 8.66 -2.84 -9.66
C GLY A 128 9.54 -3.94 -10.27
N PHE A 129 10.85 -3.73 -10.28
CA PHE A 129 11.80 -4.69 -10.86
C PHE A 129 12.26 -5.75 -9.88
N GLY A 130 12.16 -5.47 -8.58
CA GLY A 130 12.78 -6.28 -7.55
C GLY A 130 14.26 -5.97 -7.38
N THR A 131 14.85 -6.56 -6.35
CA THR A 131 16.29 -6.54 -6.04
C THR A 131 16.66 -7.93 -5.50
N GLN A 132 17.89 -8.10 -5.04
CA GLN A 132 18.31 -9.33 -4.35
C GLN A 132 17.51 -9.62 -3.08
N THR A 133 16.94 -8.58 -2.45
CA THR A 133 16.23 -8.68 -1.16
C THR A 133 14.76 -8.30 -1.23
N ILE A 134 14.32 -7.68 -2.32
CA ILE A 134 12.93 -7.23 -2.52
C ILE A 134 12.38 -7.95 -3.74
N ALA A 135 11.42 -8.83 -3.56
CA ALA A 135 10.73 -9.44 -4.68
C ALA A 135 9.83 -8.40 -5.38
N PRO A 136 9.69 -8.42 -6.72
CA PRO A 136 8.85 -7.47 -7.43
C PRO A 136 7.36 -7.62 -7.05
N VAL A 137 6.61 -6.53 -7.18
CA VAL A 137 5.17 -6.51 -6.92
C VAL A 137 4.37 -6.35 -8.21
N ARG A 138 3.11 -6.76 -8.17
CA ARG A 138 2.18 -6.61 -9.31
C ARG A 138 1.61 -5.21 -9.46
N LYS A 139 1.48 -4.49 -8.34
CA LYS A 139 0.92 -3.13 -8.32
C LYS A 139 1.67 -2.27 -7.32
N ILE A 140 1.89 -1.00 -7.67
CA ILE A 140 2.45 0.01 -6.77
C ILE A 140 1.38 1.07 -6.53
N VAL A 141 1.17 1.43 -5.26
CA VAL A 141 0.19 2.43 -4.82
C VAL A 141 0.86 3.39 -3.84
N GLY A 142 0.53 4.63 -3.94
CA GLY A 142 0.95 5.65 -2.96
C GLY A 142 1.26 6.99 -3.60
N PRO A 143 0.99 8.09 -2.88
CA PRO A 143 1.29 9.44 -3.32
C PRO A 143 2.80 9.69 -3.28
N GLY A 144 3.28 10.54 -4.16
CA GLY A 144 4.70 10.89 -4.19
C GLY A 144 4.97 12.23 -4.85
N SER A 145 6.24 12.63 -4.82
CA SER A 145 6.72 13.79 -5.56
C SER A 145 6.61 13.56 -7.08
N PRO A 146 6.73 14.61 -7.92
CA PRO A 146 6.76 14.45 -9.38
C PRO A 146 7.75 13.38 -9.85
N ALA A 147 8.91 13.26 -9.21
CA ALA A 147 9.91 12.25 -9.55
C ALA A 147 9.42 10.82 -9.21
N VAL A 148 8.74 10.63 -8.08
CA VAL A 148 8.10 9.36 -7.70
C VAL A 148 6.99 8.99 -8.68
N THR A 149 6.18 9.98 -9.07
CA THR A 149 5.13 9.81 -10.06
C THR A 149 5.70 9.40 -11.42
N ALA A 150 6.74 10.07 -11.89
CA ALA A 150 7.39 9.71 -13.15
C ALA A 150 7.91 8.27 -13.11
N ALA A 151 8.50 7.85 -11.99
CA ALA A 151 8.92 6.47 -11.81
C ALA A 151 7.74 5.48 -11.81
N GLN A 152 6.61 5.83 -11.20
CA GLN A 152 5.40 4.99 -11.26
C GLN A 152 4.86 4.87 -12.69
N VAL A 153 4.82 5.97 -13.44
CA VAL A 153 4.41 5.95 -14.87
C VAL A 153 5.36 5.08 -15.69
N GLU A 154 6.66 5.17 -15.45
CA GLU A 154 7.63 4.31 -16.14
C GLU A 154 7.41 2.82 -15.82
N MET A 155 7.07 2.47 -14.58
CA MET A 155 6.79 1.09 -14.20
C MET A 155 5.61 0.47 -14.99
N GLN A 156 4.65 1.27 -15.45
CA GLN A 156 3.55 0.78 -16.28
C GLN A 156 4.05 0.20 -17.60
N ARG A 157 5.11 0.76 -18.19
CA ARG A 157 5.74 0.24 -19.41
C ARG A 157 6.35 -1.15 -19.19
N HIS A 158 6.64 -1.49 -17.95
CA HIS A 158 7.20 -2.78 -17.56
C HIS A 158 6.16 -3.74 -16.98
N GLY A 159 4.87 -3.46 -17.18
CA GLY A 159 3.77 -4.33 -16.77
C GLY A 159 3.42 -4.28 -15.28
N VAL A 160 3.92 -3.29 -14.54
CA VAL A 160 3.54 -3.05 -13.13
C VAL A 160 2.37 -2.08 -13.11
N ALA A 161 1.23 -2.49 -12.57
CA ALA A 161 0.10 -1.59 -12.40
C ALA A 161 0.42 -0.51 -11.34
N THR A 162 -0.05 0.71 -11.56
CA THR A 162 0.11 1.80 -10.59
C THR A 162 -1.21 2.49 -10.32
N MET A 163 -1.30 3.15 -9.18
CA MET A 163 -2.46 3.94 -8.79
C MET A 163 -2.02 5.09 -7.89
N MET A 164 -2.60 6.26 -8.08
CA MET A 164 -2.25 7.54 -7.45
C MET A 164 -0.94 8.12 -8.02
N VAL A 165 -1.10 9.04 -8.93
CA VAL A 165 -0.01 9.54 -9.76
C VAL A 165 0.70 10.72 -9.10
N LEU A 166 -0.02 11.72 -8.58
CA LEU A 166 0.52 12.86 -7.86
C LEU A 166 -0.03 12.91 -6.44
N GLY A 167 0.69 13.55 -5.55
CA GLY A 167 0.17 13.96 -4.25
C GLY A 167 -1.01 14.90 -4.43
N PRO A 168 -1.67 15.41 -3.37
CA PRO A 168 -3.06 15.87 -3.45
C PRO A 168 -3.38 16.57 -4.77
N THR A 169 -4.37 16.06 -5.46
CA THR A 169 -4.79 16.52 -6.80
C THR A 169 -6.13 17.24 -6.76
N GLU A 170 -6.72 17.32 -5.62
CA GLU A 170 -7.94 18.03 -5.27
C GLU A 170 -7.71 19.50 -4.90
#